data_204377b184975f7fe9da0b9ef3a3ae5b
#
_entry.id   204377b184975f7fe9da0b9ef3a3ae5b
#
_cell.length_a   1.000
_cell.length_b   1.000
_cell.length_c   1.000
_cell.angle_alpha   90.00
_cell.angle_beta   90.00
_cell.angle_gamma   90.00
#
_symmetry.space_group_name_H-M   'P 1'
#
loop_
_entity.id
_entity.type
_entity.pdbx_description
1 polymer ?
#
loop_
_entity_poly.entity_id
_entity_poly.type
_entity_poly.pdbx_seq_one_letter_code
_entity_poly.pdbx_strand_id
1 'polypeptide(L)'
;LIFWSNGIKKNEFLNVIIKYSLIFLILQLIMNVFLVPFTQDKARSFIRQSNVDFFPSLVKPKKFMDTVKKLTIYVDKKNDLDQFENIVIKDTYNSNDSRIIYAKTGFFSQINEQNFLILNQGKILNINKGKTTVINFNRTQLNLSEYSSKTTKYPKLQEVSVNVLLKCLFQPKDQRTAIMLGDKNKFRFQCSHEPKQLDNVSQEFFSRIFKPLYIPLLAIVSAFLLIKSKNSTGYSRYKVIVFITGVILISFSEI
;
A
#
# COMPACT_ATOMS: atom_id res chain seq x y z
N LEU A 1 -30.18 0.36 35.14
CA LEU A 1 -30.95 0.52 36.39
C LEU A 1 -30.02 0.84 37.56
N ILE A 2 -28.93 0.09 37.78
CA ILE A 2 -28.00 0.24 38.93
C ILE A 2 -27.44 1.67 39.06
N PHE A 3 -27.08 2.32 37.99
CA PHE A 3 -26.54 3.70 38.02
C PHE A 3 -27.60 4.73 38.45
N TRP A 4 -28.84 4.55 37.98
CA TRP A 4 -29.93 5.47 38.29
C TRP A 4 -30.44 5.29 39.71
N SER A 5 -30.38 4.07 40.26
CA SER A 5 -30.74 3.81 41.66
C SER A 5 -29.72 4.41 42.63
N ASN A 6 -28.49 4.61 42.22
CA ASN A 6 -27.44 5.27 43.03
C ASN A 6 -27.39 6.80 42.84
N GLY A 7 -28.44 7.42 42.25
CA GLY A 7 -28.56 8.86 42.14
C GLY A 7 -27.71 9.55 41.08
N ILE A 8 -27.02 8.80 40.20
CA ILE A 8 -26.21 9.36 39.10
C ILE A 8 -27.15 9.99 38.07
N LYS A 9 -26.96 11.27 37.80
CA LYS A 9 -27.74 12.00 36.80
C LYS A 9 -27.33 11.56 35.39
N LYS A 10 -28.29 11.49 34.46
CA LYS A 10 -28.04 11.10 33.06
C LYS A 10 -26.98 11.98 32.42
N ASN A 11 -26.94 13.27 32.72
CA ASN A 11 -25.96 14.22 32.20
C ASN A 11 -24.53 13.93 32.69
N GLU A 12 -24.35 13.47 33.91
CA GLU A 12 -23.05 13.08 34.47
C GLU A 12 -22.48 11.87 33.71
N PHE A 13 -23.36 10.89 33.47
CA PHE A 13 -22.99 9.72 32.69
C PHE A 13 -22.64 10.07 31.25
N LEU A 14 -23.38 10.95 30.60
CA LEU A 14 -23.11 11.45 29.26
C LEU A 14 -21.76 12.17 29.20
N ASN A 15 -21.44 13.02 30.18
CA ASN A 15 -20.15 13.70 30.25
C ASN A 15 -18.97 12.74 30.37
N VAL A 16 -19.14 11.64 31.09
CA VAL A 16 -18.11 10.61 31.20
C VAL A 16 -17.86 9.95 29.83
N ILE A 17 -18.94 9.58 29.12
CA ILE A 17 -18.84 8.99 27.78
C ILE A 17 -18.13 9.95 26.81
N ILE A 18 -18.51 11.23 26.81
CA ILE A 18 -17.87 12.25 25.95
C ILE A 18 -16.40 12.41 26.29
N LYS A 19 -16.02 12.49 27.56
CA LYS A 19 -14.61 12.60 27.97
C LYS A 19 -13.77 11.42 27.44
N TYR A 20 -14.25 10.19 27.64
CA TYR A 20 -13.53 9.01 27.13
C TYR A 20 -13.50 8.97 25.59
N SER A 21 -14.59 9.33 24.92
CA SER A 21 -14.62 9.37 23.46
C SER A 21 -13.66 10.42 22.88
N LEU A 22 -13.44 11.55 23.56
CA LEU A 22 -12.43 12.55 23.19
C LEU A 22 -11.01 12.02 23.36
N ILE A 23 -10.74 11.25 24.41
CA ILE A 23 -9.42 10.61 24.58
C ILE A 23 -9.14 9.65 23.42
N PHE A 24 -10.13 8.81 23.06
CA PHE A 24 -10.01 7.91 21.90
C PHE A 24 -9.86 8.66 20.58
N LEU A 25 -10.56 9.79 20.40
CA LEU A 25 -10.41 10.65 19.23
C LEU A 25 -8.97 11.16 19.12
N ILE A 26 -8.40 11.70 20.19
CA ILE A 26 -7.01 12.20 20.19
C ILE A 26 -6.04 11.07 19.88
N LEU A 27 -6.22 9.90 20.50
CA LEU A 27 -5.40 8.73 20.23
C LEU A 27 -5.47 8.33 18.76
N GLN A 28 -6.68 8.27 18.19
CA GLN A 28 -6.90 7.93 16.77
C GLN A 28 -6.28 8.96 15.83
N LEU A 29 -6.36 10.26 16.14
CA LEU A 29 -5.69 11.31 15.36
C LEU A 29 -4.18 11.14 15.36
N ILE A 30 -3.56 10.89 16.51
CA ILE A 30 -2.13 10.65 16.61
C ILE A 30 -1.73 9.43 15.77
N MET A 31 -2.51 8.34 15.87
CA MET A 31 -2.26 7.13 15.07
C MET A 31 -2.33 7.41 13.57
N ASN A 32 -3.38 8.08 13.10
CA ASN A 32 -3.59 8.34 11.66
C ASN A 32 -2.59 9.34 11.07
N VAL A 33 -2.22 10.36 11.85
CA VAL A 33 -1.33 11.44 11.37
C VAL A 33 0.14 11.02 11.38
N PHE A 34 0.58 10.28 12.41
CA PHE A 34 2.00 9.97 12.61
C PHE A 34 2.30 8.49 12.43
N LEU A 35 1.60 7.60 13.15
CA LEU A 35 1.99 6.20 13.23
C LEU A 35 1.71 5.46 11.93
N VAL A 36 0.53 5.62 11.34
CA VAL A 36 0.13 4.91 10.12
C VAL A 36 1.07 5.22 8.95
N PRO A 37 1.33 6.48 8.55
CA PRO A 37 2.24 6.76 7.43
C PRO A 37 3.67 6.28 7.73
N PHE A 38 4.14 6.42 8.96
CA PHE A 38 5.47 5.98 9.34
C PHE A 38 5.63 4.45 9.24
N THR A 39 4.69 3.70 9.79
CA THR A 39 4.75 2.23 9.79
C THR A 39 4.56 1.67 8.38
N GLN A 40 3.68 2.24 7.59
CA GLN A 40 3.46 1.83 6.19
C GLN A 40 4.67 2.10 5.30
N ASP A 41 5.31 3.27 5.43
CA ASP A 41 6.55 3.58 4.69
C ASP A 41 7.68 2.62 5.10
N LYS A 42 7.82 2.34 6.41
CA LYS A 42 8.79 1.35 6.92
C LYS A 42 8.51 -0.06 6.39
N ALA A 43 7.26 -0.53 6.48
CA ALA A 43 6.88 -1.85 5.98
C ALA A 43 7.15 -1.98 4.48
N ARG A 44 6.81 -0.95 3.71
CA ARG A 44 7.07 -0.96 2.26
C ARG A 44 8.56 -0.84 1.94
N SER A 45 9.34 -0.06 2.69
CA SER A 45 10.78 0.01 2.51
C SER A 45 11.43 -1.36 2.75
N PHE A 46 10.96 -2.07 3.77
CA PHE A 46 11.40 -3.44 4.06
C PHE A 46 11.04 -4.40 2.91
N ILE A 47 9.81 -4.34 2.39
CA ILE A 47 9.39 -5.13 1.23
C ILE A 47 10.23 -4.79 0.00
N ARG A 48 10.55 -3.52 -0.24
CA ARG A 48 11.43 -3.11 -1.35
C ARG A 48 12.83 -3.69 -1.22
N GLN A 49 13.38 -3.63 -0.03
CA GLN A 49 14.71 -4.15 0.26
C GLN A 49 14.74 -5.68 0.17
N SER A 50 13.70 -6.35 0.67
CA SER A 50 13.59 -7.81 0.61
C SER A 50 13.18 -8.37 -0.76
N ASN A 51 12.50 -7.59 -1.63
CA ASN A 51 12.18 -8.04 -3.00
C ASN A 51 13.42 -8.40 -3.81
N VAL A 52 14.55 -7.88 -3.42
CA VAL A 52 15.85 -8.12 -4.02
C VAL A 52 16.36 -9.51 -3.63
N ASP A 53 16.25 -9.86 -2.35
CA ASP A 53 16.67 -11.15 -1.81
C ASP A 53 15.59 -12.25 -2.00
N PHE A 54 14.36 -11.83 -2.34
CA PHE A 54 13.20 -12.73 -2.43
C PHE A 54 13.06 -13.38 -3.82
N PHE A 55 13.73 -12.85 -4.84
CA PHE A 55 13.61 -13.35 -6.20
C PHE A 55 14.00 -14.84 -6.33
N PRO A 56 15.09 -15.30 -5.72
CA PRO A 56 15.46 -16.72 -5.73
C PRO A 56 14.41 -17.64 -5.09
N SER A 57 13.74 -17.18 -4.04
CA SER A 57 12.72 -17.96 -3.33
C SER A 57 11.39 -18.03 -4.07
N LEU A 58 11.10 -17.06 -4.94
CA LEU A 58 9.90 -17.05 -5.78
C LEU A 58 10.01 -18.04 -6.93
N VAL A 59 11.24 -18.38 -7.37
CA VAL A 59 11.45 -19.29 -8.49
C VAL A 59 11.05 -20.72 -8.10
N LYS A 60 9.92 -21.18 -8.65
CA LYS A 60 9.42 -22.55 -8.50
C LYS A 60 9.80 -23.37 -9.74
N PRO A 61 10.51 -24.50 -9.57
CA PRO A 61 10.86 -25.35 -10.71
C PRO A 61 9.60 -25.86 -11.40
N LYS A 62 9.73 -26.05 -12.73
CA LYS A 62 8.68 -26.55 -13.63
C LYS A 62 7.42 -25.70 -13.73
N LYS A 63 7.51 -24.40 -13.39
CA LYS A 63 6.39 -23.45 -13.53
C LYS A 63 6.87 -22.18 -14.25
N PHE A 64 6.01 -21.67 -15.14
CA PHE A 64 6.17 -20.33 -15.67
C PHE A 64 5.78 -19.30 -14.63
N MET A 65 6.57 -18.27 -14.48
CA MET A 65 6.35 -17.22 -13.51
C MET A 65 6.40 -15.85 -14.17
N ASP A 66 5.29 -15.13 -14.09
CA ASP A 66 5.11 -13.76 -14.56
C ASP A 66 5.09 -12.76 -13.40
N THR A 67 5.93 -12.99 -12.39
CA THR A 67 5.94 -12.18 -11.16
C THR A 67 6.31 -10.73 -11.41
N VAL A 68 6.99 -10.46 -12.51
CA VAL A 68 7.46 -9.14 -12.90
C VAL A 68 6.87 -8.76 -14.26
N LYS A 69 6.32 -7.55 -14.38
CA LYS A 69 5.77 -7.06 -15.65
C LYS A 69 6.80 -7.17 -16.76
N LYS A 70 6.41 -7.80 -17.85
CA LYS A 70 7.21 -8.01 -19.07
C LYS A 70 8.29 -9.09 -18.98
N LEU A 71 8.43 -9.79 -17.85
CA LEU A 71 9.45 -10.83 -17.68
C LEU A 71 8.77 -12.13 -17.24
N THR A 72 8.82 -13.14 -18.13
CA THR A 72 8.39 -14.51 -17.82
C THR A 72 9.61 -15.37 -17.63
N ILE A 73 9.73 -16.08 -16.52
CA ILE A 73 10.84 -16.97 -16.21
C ILE A 73 10.32 -18.39 -16.04
N TYR A 74 11.01 -19.34 -16.66
CA TYR A 74 10.82 -20.77 -16.45
C TYR A 74 12.16 -21.39 -16.07
N VAL A 75 12.13 -22.31 -15.11
CA VAL A 75 13.29 -23.08 -14.64
C VAL A 75 12.88 -24.54 -14.52
N ASP A 76 13.66 -25.45 -15.05
CA ASP A 76 13.37 -26.88 -14.95
C ASP A 76 13.75 -27.44 -13.58
N LYS A 77 14.99 -27.14 -13.11
CA LYS A 77 15.49 -27.62 -11.82
C LYS A 77 16.14 -26.49 -11.03
N LYS A 78 16.02 -26.60 -9.71
CA LYS A 78 16.65 -25.72 -8.74
C LYS A 78 17.40 -26.60 -7.72
N ASN A 79 18.70 -26.33 -7.52
CA ASN A 79 19.51 -26.97 -6.51
C ASN A 79 19.42 -26.22 -5.16
N ASP A 80 19.83 -26.87 -4.08
CA ASP A 80 19.85 -26.30 -2.71
C ASP A 80 20.78 -25.08 -2.58
N LEU A 81 21.73 -24.90 -3.52
CA LEU A 81 22.62 -23.76 -3.60
C LEU A 81 22.06 -22.59 -4.47
N ASP A 82 20.75 -22.54 -4.70
CA ASP A 82 20.07 -21.54 -5.54
C ASP A 82 20.61 -21.45 -6.98
N GLN A 83 21.16 -22.54 -7.48
CA GLN A 83 21.54 -22.70 -8.87
C GLN A 83 20.36 -23.28 -9.67
N PHE A 84 20.16 -22.75 -10.86
CA PHE A 84 19.08 -23.11 -11.76
C PHE A 84 19.62 -23.82 -13.00
N GLU A 85 18.89 -24.83 -13.46
CA GLU A 85 19.17 -25.56 -14.68
C GLU A 85 18.04 -25.41 -15.69
N ASN A 86 18.39 -25.37 -16.97
CA ASN A 86 17.48 -25.24 -18.11
C ASN A 86 16.52 -24.04 -17.95
N ILE A 87 17.08 -22.86 -18.02
CA ILE A 87 16.38 -21.60 -17.81
C ILE A 87 15.86 -21.07 -19.12
N VAL A 88 14.60 -20.66 -19.15
CA VAL A 88 14.01 -19.91 -20.24
C VAL A 88 13.47 -18.60 -19.70
N ILE A 89 13.89 -17.50 -20.29
CA ILE A 89 13.45 -16.15 -19.92
C ILE A 89 12.86 -15.49 -21.17
N LYS A 90 11.62 -15.03 -21.06
CA LYS A 90 11.00 -14.18 -22.07
C LYS A 90 10.87 -12.77 -21.52
N ASP A 91 11.47 -11.85 -22.23
CA ASP A 91 11.46 -10.42 -21.93
C ASP A 91 10.74 -9.69 -23.07
N THR A 92 9.68 -8.95 -22.73
CA THR A 92 8.83 -8.26 -23.71
C THR A 92 8.98 -6.75 -23.52
N TYR A 93 9.76 -6.10 -24.37
CA TYR A 93 9.97 -4.64 -24.31
C TYR A 93 8.75 -3.87 -24.80
N ASN A 94 8.23 -4.22 -25.98
CA ASN A 94 7.04 -3.65 -26.59
C ASN A 94 6.18 -4.77 -27.17
N SER A 95 4.98 -4.45 -27.64
CA SER A 95 4.06 -5.43 -28.24
C SER A 95 4.67 -6.19 -29.44
N ASN A 96 5.63 -5.58 -30.14
CA ASN A 96 6.26 -6.15 -31.35
C ASN A 96 7.72 -6.59 -31.17
N ASP A 97 8.33 -6.31 -30.02
CA ASP A 97 9.74 -6.60 -29.75
C ASP A 97 9.84 -7.46 -28.49
N SER A 98 10.36 -8.65 -28.64
CA SER A 98 10.60 -9.58 -27.54
C SER A 98 11.96 -10.24 -27.62
N ARG A 99 12.52 -10.56 -26.46
CA ARG A 99 13.77 -11.29 -26.32
C ARG A 99 13.52 -12.58 -25.56
N ILE A 100 13.97 -13.71 -26.10
CA ILE A 100 13.90 -15.00 -25.42
C ILE A 100 15.34 -15.47 -25.17
N ILE A 101 15.64 -15.77 -23.91
CA ILE A 101 16.96 -16.22 -23.48
C ILE A 101 16.83 -17.66 -23.01
N TYR A 102 17.65 -18.55 -23.56
CA TYR A 102 17.82 -19.92 -23.11
C TYR A 102 19.20 -20.07 -22.50
N ALA A 103 19.31 -20.63 -21.30
CA ALA A 103 20.57 -20.92 -20.65
C ALA A 103 20.56 -22.30 -20.01
N LYS A 104 21.71 -22.99 -20.04
CA LYS A 104 21.85 -24.29 -19.39
C LYS A 104 21.86 -24.16 -17.90
N THR A 105 22.59 -23.18 -17.35
CA THR A 105 22.70 -22.94 -15.94
C THR A 105 22.66 -21.44 -15.64
N GLY A 106 22.23 -21.09 -14.44
CA GLY A 106 22.26 -19.73 -13.96
C GLY A 106 22.13 -19.65 -12.45
N PHE A 107 22.50 -18.52 -11.89
CA PHE A 107 22.40 -18.24 -10.47
C PHE A 107 22.18 -16.73 -10.24
N PHE A 108 21.58 -16.40 -9.12
CA PHE A 108 21.42 -15.03 -8.69
C PHE A 108 22.70 -14.52 -8.02
N SER A 109 23.07 -13.28 -8.32
CA SER A 109 24.20 -12.60 -7.71
C SER A 109 23.85 -11.14 -7.46
N GLN A 110 24.26 -10.64 -6.32
CA GLN A 110 24.13 -9.22 -5.98
C GLN A 110 25.49 -8.54 -6.15
N ILE A 111 25.54 -7.53 -7.02
CA ILE A 111 26.73 -6.73 -7.29
C ILE A 111 26.36 -5.26 -7.12
N ASN A 112 27.03 -4.53 -6.22
CA ASN A 112 26.79 -3.10 -5.96
C ASN A 112 25.30 -2.78 -5.70
N GLU A 113 24.66 -3.54 -4.81
CA GLU A 113 23.23 -3.38 -4.46
C GLU A 113 22.27 -3.62 -5.63
N GLN A 114 22.75 -4.07 -6.78
CA GLN A 114 21.93 -4.48 -7.92
C GLN A 114 21.89 -6.00 -8.04
N ASN A 115 20.73 -6.53 -8.40
CA ASN A 115 20.54 -7.95 -8.59
C ASN A 115 20.67 -8.35 -10.04
N PHE A 116 21.53 -9.29 -10.25
CA PHE A 116 21.80 -9.88 -11.53
C PHE A 116 21.44 -11.37 -11.53
N LEU A 117 20.84 -11.80 -12.62
CA LEU A 117 20.78 -13.23 -12.96
C LEU A 117 21.91 -13.52 -13.93
N ILE A 118 22.90 -14.27 -13.47
CA ILE A 118 24.04 -14.70 -14.27
C ILE A 118 23.65 -15.99 -14.97
N LEU A 119 23.75 -15.99 -16.27
CA LEU A 119 23.38 -17.10 -17.15
C LEU A 119 24.60 -17.62 -17.87
N ASN A 120 24.76 -18.94 -17.87
CA ASN A 120 25.89 -19.60 -18.53
C ASN A 120 25.43 -20.54 -19.66
N GLN A 121 26.19 -20.59 -20.73
CA GLN A 121 26.01 -21.46 -21.88
C GLN A 121 24.59 -21.42 -22.45
N GLY A 122 24.35 -20.47 -23.34
CA GLY A 122 22.99 -20.29 -23.85
C GLY A 122 22.93 -19.54 -25.18
N LYS A 123 21.70 -19.19 -25.55
CA LYS A 123 21.39 -18.42 -26.76
C LYS A 123 20.30 -17.38 -26.45
N ILE A 124 20.41 -16.24 -27.11
CA ILE A 124 19.44 -15.15 -27.07
C ILE A 124 18.78 -15.06 -28.43
N LEU A 125 17.47 -15.12 -28.48
CA LEU A 125 16.66 -14.86 -29.64
C LEU A 125 16.03 -13.47 -29.49
N ASN A 126 16.45 -12.55 -30.34
CA ASN A 126 15.83 -11.23 -30.43
C ASN A 126 14.82 -11.23 -31.58
N ILE A 127 13.58 -10.94 -31.30
CA ILE A 127 12.47 -10.88 -32.25
C ILE A 127 12.09 -9.40 -32.39
N ASN A 128 12.44 -8.77 -33.52
CA ASN A 128 12.16 -7.38 -33.82
C ASN A 128 11.42 -7.28 -35.15
N LYS A 129 10.20 -6.79 -35.15
CA LYS A 129 9.36 -6.61 -36.36
C LYS A 129 9.35 -7.84 -37.28
N GLY A 130 9.26 -9.05 -36.72
CA GLY A 130 9.22 -10.31 -37.46
C GLY A 130 10.58 -10.85 -37.89
N LYS A 131 11.67 -10.14 -37.65
CA LYS A 131 13.05 -10.64 -37.91
C LYS A 131 13.58 -11.25 -36.60
N THR A 132 14.11 -12.47 -36.70
CA THR A 132 14.71 -13.18 -35.55
C THR A 132 16.20 -13.20 -35.70
N THR A 133 16.91 -12.68 -34.70
CA THR A 133 18.38 -12.75 -34.62
C THR A 133 18.76 -13.68 -33.47
N VAL A 134 19.67 -14.61 -33.72
CA VAL A 134 20.14 -15.56 -32.69
C VAL A 134 21.59 -15.23 -32.34
N ILE A 135 21.86 -15.06 -31.04
CA ILE A 135 23.17 -14.77 -30.48
C ILE A 135 23.51 -15.86 -29.48
N ASN A 136 24.61 -16.58 -29.69
CA ASN A 136 25.11 -17.56 -28.71
C ASN A 136 26.03 -16.86 -27.71
N PHE A 137 25.98 -17.28 -26.47
CA PHE A 137 26.83 -16.74 -25.39
C PHE A 137 27.38 -17.84 -24.48
N ASN A 138 28.56 -17.62 -23.94
CA ASN A 138 29.13 -18.47 -22.90
C ASN A 138 28.68 -18.01 -21.52
N ARG A 139 28.63 -16.68 -21.31
CA ARG A 139 28.13 -16.06 -20.08
C ARG A 139 27.48 -14.73 -20.40
N THR A 140 26.32 -14.47 -19.78
CA THR A 140 25.63 -13.19 -19.87
C THR A 140 25.02 -12.82 -18.50
N GLN A 141 24.70 -11.54 -18.31
CA GLN A 141 24.11 -11.02 -17.09
C GLN A 141 22.81 -10.31 -17.43
N LEU A 142 21.75 -10.64 -16.74
CA LEU A 142 20.47 -9.95 -16.83
C LEU A 142 20.27 -9.12 -15.55
N ASN A 143 20.20 -7.80 -15.70
CA ASN A 143 19.93 -6.90 -14.57
C ASN A 143 18.46 -6.98 -14.20
N LEU A 144 18.15 -7.57 -13.04
CA LEU A 144 16.78 -7.72 -12.54
C LEU A 144 16.25 -6.45 -11.88
N SER A 145 17.11 -5.54 -11.47
CA SER A 145 16.72 -4.27 -10.83
C SER A 145 15.91 -3.37 -11.79
N GLU A 146 16.08 -3.53 -13.10
CA GLU A 146 15.31 -2.81 -14.12
C GLU A 146 13.86 -3.28 -14.23
N TYR A 147 13.60 -4.53 -13.83
CA TYR A 147 12.28 -5.17 -13.89
C TYR A 147 11.46 -5.00 -12.60
N SER A 148 11.96 -4.24 -11.64
CA SER A 148 11.19 -3.96 -10.43
C SER A 148 9.86 -3.27 -10.77
N SER A 149 8.77 -3.72 -10.16
CA SER A 149 7.44 -3.16 -10.42
C SER A 149 7.44 -1.66 -10.11
N LYS A 150 6.92 -0.82 -11.02
CA LYS A 150 6.79 0.63 -10.82
C LYS A 150 5.99 0.97 -9.54
N THR A 151 5.14 0.05 -9.10
CA THR A 151 4.31 0.22 -7.89
C THR A 151 5.11 0.24 -6.59
N THR A 152 6.34 -0.29 -6.58
CA THR A 152 7.21 -0.26 -5.41
C THR A 152 8.14 0.95 -5.38
N LYS A 153 8.34 1.64 -6.52
CA LYS A 153 9.24 2.80 -6.63
C LYS A 153 8.65 4.10 -6.07
N TYR A 154 7.32 4.24 -6.13
CA TYR A 154 6.64 5.45 -5.65
C TYR A 154 5.80 5.15 -4.42
N PRO A 155 5.81 6.01 -3.38
CA PRO A 155 4.96 5.84 -2.22
C PRO A 155 3.48 5.98 -2.63
N LYS A 156 2.62 5.17 -2.02
CA LYS A 156 1.18 5.40 -2.11
C LYS A 156 0.80 6.59 -1.23
N LEU A 157 -0.31 7.26 -1.53
CA LEU A 157 -0.80 8.40 -0.75
C LEU A 157 -0.90 8.10 0.74
N GLN A 158 -1.29 6.89 1.10
CA GLN A 158 -1.41 6.42 2.49
C GLN A 158 -0.08 6.39 3.27
N GLU A 159 1.05 6.31 2.57
CA GLU A 159 2.40 6.27 3.16
C GLU A 159 3.02 7.67 3.29
N VAL A 160 2.41 8.64 2.62
CA VAL A 160 2.90 10.02 2.61
C VAL A 160 2.52 10.70 3.92
N SER A 161 3.47 11.41 4.54
CA SER A 161 3.21 12.16 5.77
C SER A 161 2.21 13.30 5.53
N VAL A 162 1.42 13.62 6.55
CA VAL A 162 0.40 14.68 6.48
C VAL A 162 1.01 16.02 6.09
N ASN A 163 2.22 16.34 6.55
CA ASN A 163 2.92 17.58 6.20
C ASN A 163 3.19 17.71 4.70
N VAL A 164 3.47 16.59 4.02
CA VAL A 164 3.71 16.57 2.58
C VAL A 164 2.41 16.69 1.81
N LEU A 165 1.33 16.03 2.26
CA LEU A 165 -0.01 16.18 1.69
C LEU A 165 -0.48 17.65 1.79
N LEU A 166 -0.27 18.28 2.94
CA LEU A 166 -0.59 19.69 3.18
C LEU A 166 0.18 20.62 2.23
N LYS A 167 1.50 20.40 2.12
CA LYS A 167 2.33 21.16 1.17
C LYS A 167 1.85 20.97 -0.28
N CYS A 168 1.46 19.76 -0.66
CA CYS A 168 0.93 19.50 -2.01
C CYS A 168 -0.38 20.25 -2.27
N LEU A 169 -1.28 20.34 -1.28
CA LEU A 169 -2.57 21.03 -1.42
C LEU A 169 -2.42 22.56 -1.47
N PHE A 170 -1.55 23.14 -0.63
CA PHE A 170 -1.43 24.58 -0.49
C PHE A 170 -0.32 25.23 -1.33
N GLN A 171 0.49 24.43 -2.04
CA GLN A 171 1.56 24.96 -2.87
C GLN A 171 1.01 25.58 -4.17
N PRO A 172 1.49 26.78 -4.60
CA PRO A 172 1.08 27.39 -5.87
C PRO A 172 1.42 26.47 -7.05
N LYS A 173 0.61 26.58 -8.12
CA LYS A 173 0.68 25.71 -9.30
C LYS A 173 2.07 25.61 -9.92
N ASP A 174 2.81 26.72 -9.93
CA ASP A 174 4.14 26.80 -10.55
C ASP A 174 5.25 26.09 -9.80
N GLN A 175 5.06 25.76 -8.51
CA GLN A 175 6.06 25.15 -7.65
C GLN A 175 5.74 23.71 -7.23
N ARG A 176 4.69 23.11 -7.79
CA ARG A 176 4.32 21.70 -7.50
C ARG A 176 5.25 20.70 -8.19
N THR A 177 6.54 20.93 -8.07
CA THR A 177 7.57 19.97 -8.46
C THR A 177 7.75 18.93 -7.38
N ALA A 178 8.39 17.82 -7.71
CA ALA A 178 8.60 16.70 -6.80
C ALA A 178 8.98 17.15 -5.38
N ILE A 179 8.06 17.05 -4.43
CA ILE A 179 8.34 17.31 -3.02
C ILE A 179 9.18 16.15 -2.51
N MET A 180 10.45 16.44 -2.15
CA MET A 180 11.34 15.45 -1.58
C MET A 180 10.90 15.15 -0.15
N LEU A 181 10.48 13.93 0.12
CA LEU A 181 10.35 13.41 1.48
C LEU A 181 11.74 13.12 2.03
N GLY A 182 12.26 14.00 2.91
CA GLY A 182 13.46 13.84 3.70
C GLY A 182 14.53 12.87 3.20
N ASP A 183 15.76 13.04 3.47
CA ASP A 183 16.95 12.25 3.16
C ASP A 183 17.17 11.78 1.70
N LYS A 184 18.38 11.92 1.20
CA LYS A 184 18.80 11.75 -0.21
C LYS A 184 18.43 10.38 -0.85
N ASN A 185 18.05 9.39 -0.06
CA ASN A 185 17.70 8.02 -0.50
C ASN A 185 16.22 7.68 -0.37
N LYS A 186 15.34 8.63 0.01
CA LYS A 186 13.91 8.37 0.17
C LYS A 186 13.12 8.76 -1.07
N PHE A 187 12.12 7.95 -1.36
CA PHE A 187 11.22 8.08 -2.50
C PHE A 187 10.58 9.47 -2.60
N ARG A 188 10.58 10.01 -3.80
CA ARG A 188 9.99 11.30 -4.11
C ARG A 188 8.51 11.13 -4.36
N PHE A 189 7.67 11.75 -3.54
CA PHE A 189 6.27 11.92 -3.86
C PHE A 189 6.14 13.07 -4.86
N GLN A 190 5.64 12.76 -6.05
CA GLN A 190 5.43 13.75 -7.10
C GLN A 190 4.00 14.30 -7.00
N CYS A 191 3.87 15.57 -6.67
CA CYS A 191 2.60 16.27 -6.67
C CYS A 191 2.33 16.78 -8.11
N SER A 192 1.42 16.14 -8.85
CA SER A 192 1.06 16.59 -10.21
C SER A 192 -0.13 17.54 -10.19
N HIS A 193 -0.28 18.29 -11.29
CA HIS A 193 -1.38 19.25 -11.48
C HIS A 193 -2.68 18.61 -11.98
N GLU A 194 -2.67 17.29 -12.16
CA GLU A 194 -3.88 16.61 -12.59
C GLU A 194 -4.98 16.73 -11.53
N PRO A 195 -6.17 17.22 -11.88
CA PRO A 195 -7.26 17.43 -10.94
C PRO A 195 -7.58 16.14 -10.15
N LYS A 196 -7.55 15.01 -10.83
CA LYS A 196 -7.80 13.69 -10.22
C LYS A 196 -6.79 13.33 -9.12
N GLN A 197 -5.53 13.73 -9.27
CA GLN A 197 -4.53 13.46 -8.23
C GLN A 197 -4.71 14.40 -7.03
N LEU A 198 -5.05 15.67 -7.27
CA LEU A 198 -5.34 16.62 -6.20
C LEU A 198 -6.57 16.21 -5.39
N ASP A 199 -7.61 15.72 -6.05
CA ASP A 199 -8.81 15.19 -5.40
C ASP A 199 -8.45 14.00 -4.50
N ASN A 200 -7.65 13.07 -4.98
CA ASN A 200 -7.17 11.94 -4.19
C ASN A 200 -6.33 12.38 -2.97
N VAL A 201 -5.47 13.39 -3.14
CA VAL A 201 -4.65 13.95 -2.05
C VAL A 201 -5.52 14.64 -1.02
N SER A 202 -6.51 15.42 -1.45
CA SER A 202 -7.45 16.09 -0.56
C SER A 202 -8.31 15.08 0.19
N GLN A 203 -8.83 14.08 -0.49
CA GLN A 203 -9.63 13.00 0.11
C GLN A 203 -8.83 12.24 1.17
N GLU A 204 -7.58 11.89 0.89
CA GLU A 204 -6.71 11.21 1.85
C GLU A 204 -6.43 12.10 3.07
N PHE A 205 -6.14 13.39 2.86
CA PHE A 205 -5.92 14.34 3.94
C PHE A 205 -7.15 14.51 4.83
N PHE A 206 -8.31 14.77 4.24
CA PHE A 206 -9.56 14.90 4.97
C PHE A 206 -9.95 13.62 5.69
N SER A 207 -9.77 12.48 5.06
CA SER A 207 -10.04 11.18 5.67
C SER A 207 -9.23 10.97 6.97
N ARG A 208 -7.95 11.37 7.01
CA ARG A 208 -7.11 11.20 8.21
C ARG A 208 -7.55 12.09 9.38
N ILE A 209 -8.08 13.26 9.10
CA ILE A 209 -8.45 14.25 10.13
C ILE A 209 -9.93 14.11 10.54
N PHE A 210 -10.82 13.92 9.57
CA PHE A 210 -12.26 13.94 9.83
C PHE A 210 -12.84 12.58 10.21
N LYS A 211 -12.30 11.47 9.71
CA LYS A 211 -12.79 10.14 10.12
C LYS A 211 -12.73 9.91 11.64
N PRO A 212 -11.70 10.31 12.39
CA PRO A 212 -11.71 10.17 13.84
C PRO A 212 -12.84 10.91 14.56
N LEU A 213 -13.37 12.02 13.99
CA LEU A 213 -14.47 12.77 14.56
C LEU A 213 -15.78 11.97 14.68
N TYR A 214 -15.90 10.89 13.91
CA TYR A 214 -17.06 10.00 14.05
C TYR A 214 -17.09 9.23 15.38
N ILE A 215 -15.94 9.06 16.06
CA ILE A 215 -15.88 8.35 17.35
C ILE A 215 -16.76 9.02 18.40
N PRO A 216 -16.59 10.32 18.74
CA PRO A 216 -17.46 10.96 19.71
C PRO A 216 -18.91 11.08 19.21
N LEU A 217 -19.14 11.25 17.91
CA LEU A 217 -20.51 11.27 17.36
C LEU A 217 -21.23 9.93 17.61
N LEU A 218 -20.58 8.82 17.30
CA LEU A 218 -21.16 7.49 17.55
C LEU A 218 -21.32 7.20 19.04
N ALA A 219 -20.38 7.68 19.88
CA ALA A 219 -20.48 7.56 21.31
C ALA A 219 -21.71 8.33 21.86
N ILE A 220 -21.97 9.52 21.35
CA ILE A 220 -23.17 10.31 21.70
C ILE A 220 -24.45 9.60 21.23
N VAL A 221 -24.50 9.13 19.99
CA VAL A 221 -25.66 8.40 19.46
C VAL A 221 -25.94 7.14 20.28
N SER A 222 -24.90 6.37 20.64
CA SER A 222 -25.09 5.20 21.51
C SER A 222 -25.61 5.57 22.93
N ALA A 223 -25.14 6.72 23.45
CA ALA A 223 -25.58 7.22 24.75
C ALA A 223 -27.07 7.63 24.77
N PHE A 224 -27.62 8.04 23.62
CA PHE A 224 -29.05 8.30 23.51
C PHE A 224 -29.91 7.09 23.86
N LEU A 225 -29.46 5.87 23.65
CA LEU A 225 -30.18 4.66 24.08
C LEU A 225 -30.43 4.60 25.58
N LEU A 226 -29.60 5.27 26.36
CA LEU A 226 -29.73 5.30 27.84
C LEU A 226 -30.71 6.32 28.35
N ILE A 227 -31.12 7.29 27.52
CA ILE A 227 -32.01 8.38 27.92
C ILE A 227 -33.42 7.85 28.16
N LYS A 228 -33.90 6.92 27.34
CA LYS A 228 -35.23 6.38 27.43
C LYS A 228 -35.28 5.09 28.26
N SER A 229 -36.19 4.98 29.20
CA SER A 229 -36.38 3.79 30.04
C SER A 229 -36.88 2.62 29.21
N LYS A 230 -36.37 1.41 29.46
CA LYS A 230 -36.80 0.15 28.83
C LYS A 230 -38.30 -0.09 28.95
N ASN A 231 -38.93 0.36 30.06
CA ASN A 231 -40.36 0.12 30.36
C ASN A 231 -41.29 1.19 29.75
N SER A 232 -40.73 2.16 29.00
CA SER A 232 -41.57 3.18 28.36
C SER A 232 -42.23 2.66 27.09
N THR A 233 -43.50 3.03 26.89
CA THR A 233 -44.21 2.78 25.64
C THR A 233 -43.43 3.36 24.45
N GLY A 234 -43.15 2.53 23.42
CA GLY A 234 -42.41 2.96 22.23
C GLY A 234 -40.88 2.88 22.36
N TYR A 235 -40.30 2.26 23.40
CA TYR A 235 -38.86 2.03 23.51
C TYR A 235 -38.31 1.23 22.34
N SER A 236 -39.05 0.23 21.83
CA SER A 236 -38.63 -0.59 20.66
C SER A 236 -38.44 0.26 19.41
N ARG A 237 -39.37 1.17 19.10
CA ARG A 237 -39.25 2.08 17.94
C ARG A 237 -38.09 3.06 18.14
N TYR A 238 -37.91 3.61 19.33
CA TYR A 238 -36.80 4.50 19.65
C TYR A 238 -35.44 3.82 19.46
N LYS A 239 -35.29 2.58 19.92
CA LYS A 239 -34.09 1.79 19.76
C LYS A 239 -33.73 1.61 18.25
N VAL A 240 -34.73 1.30 17.42
CA VAL A 240 -34.54 1.13 15.96
C VAL A 240 -34.13 2.47 15.34
N ILE A 241 -34.72 3.57 15.70
CA ILE A 241 -34.34 4.91 15.18
C ILE A 241 -32.90 5.23 15.52
N VAL A 242 -32.47 5.06 16.76
CA VAL A 242 -31.08 5.32 17.18
C VAL A 242 -30.11 4.41 16.46
N PHE A 243 -30.47 3.14 16.27
CA PHE A 243 -29.65 2.20 15.52
C PHE A 243 -29.49 2.64 14.05
N ILE A 244 -30.60 2.98 13.39
CA ILE A 244 -30.57 3.47 11.99
C ILE A 244 -29.72 4.75 11.88
N THR A 245 -29.86 5.68 12.84
CA THR A 245 -29.04 6.90 12.86
C THR A 245 -27.55 6.57 12.96
N GLY A 246 -27.17 5.60 13.79
CA GLY A 246 -25.79 5.13 13.90
C GLY A 246 -25.26 4.52 12.58
N VAL A 247 -26.08 3.69 11.93
CA VAL A 247 -25.73 3.08 10.63
C VAL A 247 -25.57 4.15 9.55
N ILE A 248 -26.46 5.13 9.48
CA ILE A 248 -26.37 6.25 8.53
C ILE A 248 -25.07 7.04 8.76
N LEU A 249 -24.72 7.36 10.01
CA LEU A 249 -23.47 8.06 10.33
C LEU A 249 -22.23 7.27 9.87
N ILE A 250 -22.21 5.95 10.10
CA ILE A 250 -21.11 5.10 9.63
C ILE A 250 -21.03 5.12 8.10
N SER A 251 -22.17 5.01 7.42
CA SER A 251 -22.19 5.04 5.94
C SER A 251 -21.68 6.37 5.38
N PHE A 252 -22.01 7.49 6.03
CA PHE A 252 -21.47 8.81 5.66
C PHE A 252 -19.96 8.93 5.92
N SER A 253 -19.39 8.18 6.87
CA SER A 253 -17.96 8.21 7.15
C SER A 253 -17.12 7.51 6.06
N GLU A 254 -17.72 6.67 5.25
CA GLU A 254 -17.04 5.92 4.17
C GLU A 254 -17.00 6.69 2.84
N ILE A 255 -17.85 7.71 2.68
CA ILE A 255 -17.91 8.58 1.50
C ILE A 255 -16.86 9.69 1.64
#